data_33ad379170f4f189d46c4e5a365e9a34
#
_entry.id   33ad379170f4f189d46c4e5a365e9a34
#
_cell.length_a   1.000
_cell.length_b   1.000
_cell.length_c   1.000
_cell.angle_alpha   90.00
_cell.angle_beta   90.00
_cell.angle_gamma   90.00
#
_symmetry.space_group_name_H-M   'P 1'
#
loop_
_entity.id
_entity.type
_entity.pdbx_description
1 polymer ?
#
loop_
_entity_poly.entity_id
_entity_poly.type
_entity_poly.pdbx_seq_one_letter_code
_entity_poly.pdbx_strand_id
1 'polypeptide(L)'
;QLRMATMDPAESVHEKFVRRLRADDLDGYETPHRAADVGLTPAQLVELYHSQALSRQLDRLSRKLQKRGESFYTVASSGHEANASIAESYRLDDLAFLHYRDAAFQVHRSKKLPGQTPAWDLLLSFAASSEDPIASGRHKVLGSKPLNIPSTSAWTSK
;
A
#
# COMPACT_ATOMS: atom_id res chain seq x y z
N GLN A 1 -8.70 35.02 -12.56
CA GLN A 1 -7.85 34.65 -11.41
C GLN A 1 -7.35 33.23 -11.64
N LEU A 2 -6.05 33.07 -12.00
CA LEU A 2 -5.39 31.76 -12.01
C LEU A 2 -5.40 31.22 -10.58
N ARG A 3 -6.19 30.20 -10.30
CA ARG A 3 -6.00 29.38 -9.10
C ARG A 3 -4.63 28.70 -9.24
N MET A 4 -3.67 29.13 -8.43
CA MET A 4 -2.44 28.37 -8.26
C MET A 4 -2.85 26.94 -7.85
N ALA A 5 -2.51 25.96 -8.68
CA ALA A 5 -2.75 24.57 -8.37
C ALA A 5 -1.95 24.25 -7.10
N THR A 6 -2.60 24.12 -5.98
CA THR A 6 -1.98 23.68 -4.74
C THR A 6 -1.48 22.24 -4.97
N MET A 7 -0.19 22.04 -4.70
CA MET A 7 0.41 20.72 -4.82
C MET A 7 -0.32 19.72 -3.91
N ASP A 8 -0.54 18.52 -4.41
CA ASP A 8 -1.16 17.44 -3.64
C ASP A 8 -0.34 17.20 -2.36
N PRO A 9 -0.95 17.22 -1.16
CA PRO A 9 -0.21 17.02 0.10
C PRO A 9 0.63 15.74 0.12
N ALA A 10 0.14 14.65 -0.46
CA ALA A 10 0.90 13.39 -0.54
C ALA A 10 2.15 13.52 -1.41
N GLU A 11 2.09 14.29 -2.50
CA GLU A 11 3.25 14.57 -3.35
C GLU A 11 4.26 15.47 -2.63
N SER A 12 3.79 16.50 -1.92
CA SER A 12 4.64 17.37 -1.11
C SER A 12 5.44 16.59 -0.06
N VAL A 13 4.77 15.69 0.66
CA VAL A 13 5.41 14.83 1.67
C VAL A 13 6.45 13.92 1.00
N HIS A 14 6.14 13.34 -0.16
CA HIS A 14 7.07 12.49 -0.89
C HIS A 14 8.30 13.26 -1.36
N GLU A 15 8.13 14.43 -1.95
CA GLU A 15 9.25 15.28 -2.41
C GLU A 15 10.16 15.71 -1.25
N LYS A 16 9.55 16.04 -0.10
CA LYS A 16 10.32 16.34 1.12
C LYS A 16 11.13 15.13 1.58
N PHE A 17 10.54 13.94 1.59
CA PHE A 17 11.23 12.70 1.93
C PHE A 17 12.40 12.41 1.00
N VAL A 18 12.17 12.46 -0.32
CA VAL A 18 13.23 12.23 -1.33
C VAL A 18 14.36 13.24 -1.20
N ARG A 19 14.04 14.50 -0.94
CA ARG A 19 15.05 15.54 -0.75
C ARG A 19 15.93 15.26 0.48
N ARG A 20 15.32 14.89 1.61
CA ARG A 20 16.05 14.52 2.83
C ARG A 20 16.91 13.28 2.62
N LEU A 21 16.37 12.26 1.95
CA LEU A 21 17.11 11.05 1.62
C LEU A 21 18.35 11.35 0.75
N ARG A 22 18.22 12.23 -0.25
CA ARG A 22 19.35 12.63 -1.10
C ARG A 22 20.40 13.47 -0.37
N ALA A 23 19.99 14.22 0.65
CA ALA A 23 20.86 15.02 1.48
C ALA A 23 21.49 14.24 2.63
N ASP A 24 21.21 12.95 2.75
CA ASP A 24 21.56 12.10 3.91
C ASP A 24 21.09 12.70 5.26
N ASP A 25 19.97 13.43 5.21
CA ASP A 25 19.35 14.15 6.32
C ASP A 25 18.12 13.36 6.81
N LEU A 26 18.32 12.10 7.11
CA LEU A 26 17.31 11.28 7.77
C LEU A 26 17.69 11.22 9.26
N ASP A 27 16.96 12.00 10.07
CA ASP A 27 17.06 11.85 11.51
C ASP A 27 16.80 10.38 11.86
N GLY A 28 17.84 9.70 12.33
CA GLY A 28 17.66 8.40 12.94
C GLY A 28 16.83 8.58 14.19
N TYR A 29 15.65 8.00 14.26
CA TYR A 29 15.01 7.83 15.54
C TYR A 29 15.87 6.87 16.35
N GLU A 30 16.47 7.36 17.42
CA GLU A 30 17.04 6.48 18.40
C GLU A 30 15.91 5.64 18.99
N THR A 31 15.85 4.40 18.56
CA THR A 31 14.92 3.43 19.13
C THR A 31 15.69 2.53 20.08
N PRO A 32 15.18 2.31 21.30
CA PRO A 32 15.78 1.37 22.22
C PRO A 32 15.71 -0.09 21.73
N HIS A 33 14.94 -0.34 20.68
CA HIS A 33 14.72 -1.68 20.13
C HIS A 33 15.43 -1.85 18.80
N ARG A 34 16.12 -2.98 18.67
CA ARG A 34 16.70 -3.45 17.41
C ARG A 34 15.77 -4.46 16.75
N ALA A 35 15.86 -4.63 15.46
CA ALA A 35 15.11 -5.65 14.73
C ALA A 35 15.30 -7.06 15.32
N ALA A 36 16.51 -7.38 15.76
CA ALA A 36 16.83 -8.65 16.39
C ALA A 36 16.05 -8.88 17.71
N ASP A 37 15.71 -7.83 18.43
CA ASP A 37 14.98 -7.94 19.71
C ASP A 37 13.55 -8.46 19.51
N VAL A 38 13.02 -8.29 18.30
CA VAL A 38 11.70 -8.80 17.88
C VAL A 38 11.82 -9.95 16.87
N GLY A 39 13.01 -10.54 16.75
CA GLY A 39 13.25 -11.71 15.89
C GLY A 39 13.27 -11.41 14.39
N LEU A 40 13.39 -10.15 13.97
CA LEU A 40 13.48 -9.77 12.57
C LEU A 40 14.93 -9.78 12.09
N THR A 41 15.14 -10.37 10.93
CA THR A 41 16.41 -10.32 10.21
C THR A 41 16.55 -9.04 9.39
N PRO A 42 17.77 -8.61 9.02
CA PRO A 42 17.96 -7.49 8.10
C PRO A 42 17.25 -7.65 6.77
N ALA A 43 17.19 -8.87 6.23
CA ALA A 43 16.48 -9.17 4.99
C ALA A 43 14.97 -8.92 5.13
N GLN A 44 14.36 -9.33 6.23
CA GLN A 44 12.94 -9.05 6.51
C GLN A 44 12.65 -7.55 6.65
N LEU A 45 13.57 -6.77 7.23
CA LEU A 45 13.43 -5.31 7.28
C LEU A 45 13.44 -4.68 5.88
N VAL A 46 14.33 -5.13 4.99
CA VAL A 46 14.37 -4.67 3.60
C VAL A 46 13.07 -5.03 2.89
N GLU A 47 12.53 -6.23 3.10
CA GLU A 47 11.28 -6.67 2.53
C GLU A 47 10.07 -5.88 3.06
N LEU A 48 10.05 -5.53 4.35
CA LEU A 48 9.06 -4.63 4.94
C LEU A 48 9.12 -3.25 4.29
N TYR A 49 10.31 -2.66 4.22
CA TYR A 49 10.51 -1.36 3.58
C TYR A 49 10.07 -1.38 2.11
N HIS A 50 10.44 -2.43 1.36
CA HIS A 50 10.01 -2.59 -0.03
C HIS A 50 8.49 -2.61 -0.16
N SER A 51 7.78 -3.33 0.71
CA SER A 51 6.32 -3.38 0.69
C SER A 51 5.68 -2.03 1.00
N GLN A 52 6.23 -1.29 1.95
CA GLN A 52 5.81 0.07 2.30
C GLN A 52 6.03 1.04 1.13
N ALA A 53 7.23 1.00 0.53
CA ALA A 53 7.58 1.83 -0.61
C ALA A 53 6.69 1.54 -1.83
N LEU A 54 6.44 0.25 -2.13
CA LEU A 54 5.57 -0.15 -3.23
C LEU A 54 4.13 0.34 -3.01
N SER A 55 3.58 0.18 -1.81
CA SER A 55 2.25 0.70 -1.47
C SER A 55 2.16 2.21 -1.69
N ARG A 56 3.18 2.96 -1.27
CA ARG A 56 3.27 4.42 -1.50
C ARG A 56 3.31 4.77 -2.98
N GLN A 57 4.09 4.04 -3.78
CA GLN A 57 4.19 4.31 -5.21
C GLN A 57 2.88 3.97 -5.96
N LEU A 58 2.19 2.91 -5.55
CA LEU A 58 0.87 2.56 -6.09
C LEU A 58 -0.16 3.66 -5.80
N ASP A 59 -0.19 4.21 -4.59
CA ASP A 59 -1.07 5.35 -4.26
C ASP A 59 -0.74 6.58 -5.13
N ARG A 60 0.53 6.90 -5.31
CA ARG A 60 0.95 8.01 -6.18
C ARG A 60 0.56 7.78 -7.64
N LEU A 61 0.73 6.54 -8.12
CA LEU A 61 0.33 6.18 -9.49
C LEU A 61 -1.18 6.29 -9.66
N SER A 62 -1.97 5.79 -8.71
CA SER A 62 -3.45 5.90 -8.78
C SER A 62 -3.93 7.35 -8.90
N ARG A 63 -3.28 8.27 -8.17
CA ARG A 63 -3.56 9.72 -8.26
C ARG A 63 -3.21 10.31 -9.63
N LYS A 64 -2.10 9.87 -10.22
CA LYS A 64 -1.71 10.28 -11.58
C LYS A 64 -2.69 9.77 -12.62
N LEU A 65 -3.08 8.50 -12.52
CA LEU A 65 -4.07 7.89 -13.42
C LEU A 65 -5.43 8.60 -13.29
N GLN A 66 -5.86 8.93 -12.08
CA GLN A 66 -7.10 9.68 -11.87
C GLN A 66 -7.05 11.07 -12.52
N LYS A 67 -5.95 11.80 -12.38
CA LYS A 67 -5.77 13.12 -13.03
C LYS A 67 -5.82 13.04 -14.55
N ARG A 68 -5.51 11.88 -15.14
CA ARG A 68 -5.59 11.62 -16.59
C ARG A 68 -6.96 11.07 -17.04
N GLY A 69 -7.85 10.80 -16.10
CA GLY A 69 -9.12 10.15 -16.39
C GLY A 69 -9.02 8.64 -16.68
N GLU A 70 -7.88 8.02 -16.36
CA GLU A 70 -7.58 6.60 -16.56
C GLU A 70 -7.93 5.76 -15.31
N SER A 71 -8.29 6.39 -14.22
CA SER A 71 -8.76 5.76 -12.99
C SER A 71 -9.93 6.53 -12.41
N PHE A 72 -10.92 5.80 -11.92
CA PHE A 72 -12.15 6.40 -11.37
C PHE A 72 -11.95 6.87 -9.92
N TYR A 73 -10.98 6.35 -9.20
CA TYR A 73 -10.74 6.67 -7.79
C TYR A 73 -9.29 6.47 -7.36
N THR A 74 -8.94 7.05 -6.24
CA THR A 74 -7.66 6.83 -5.56
C THR A 74 -7.86 6.03 -4.28
N VAL A 75 -6.81 5.32 -3.82
CA VAL A 75 -6.87 4.53 -2.58
C VAL A 75 -6.59 5.38 -1.35
N ALA A 76 -5.84 6.46 -1.50
CA ALA A 76 -5.39 7.30 -0.38
C ALA A 76 -4.74 6.47 0.75
N SER A 77 -3.89 5.49 0.36
CA SER A 77 -3.19 4.60 1.29
C SER A 77 -1.95 5.23 1.93
N SER A 78 -1.55 6.43 1.47
CA SER A 78 -0.46 7.20 2.09
C SER A 78 -0.73 7.45 3.57
N GLY A 79 0.23 7.03 4.41
CA GLY A 79 0.11 7.07 5.88
C GLY A 79 -0.25 5.71 6.52
N HIS A 80 -0.63 4.71 5.71
CA HIS A 80 -0.98 3.36 6.16
C HIS A 80 0.12 2.32 5.85
N GLU A 81 1.31 2.75 5.45
CA GLU A 81 2.40 1.86 5.03
C GLU A 81 2.87 0.94 6.16
N ALA A 82 2.79 1.39 7.41
CA ALA A 82 3.17 0.59 8.58
C ALA A 82 2.36 -0.71 8.73
N ASN A 83 1.19 -0.83 8.08
CA ASN A 83 0.39 -2.06 8.08
C ASN A 83 1.11 -3.27 7.46
N ALA A 84 2.20 -3.05 6.71
CA ALA A 84 3.11 -4.12 6.29
C ALA A 84 3.70 -4.89 7.49
N SER A 85 4.00 -4.20 8.59
CA SER A 85 4.54 -4.84 9.81
C SER A 85 3.50 -5.73 10.50
N ILE A 86 2.23 -5.37 10.42
CA ILE A 86 1.15 -6.22 10.91
C ILE A 86 1.06 -7.49 10.05
N ALA A 87 1.18 -7.35 8.73
CA ALA A 87 1.17 -8.49 7.81
C ALA A 87 2.35 -9.46 8.04
N GLU A 88 3.51 -8.95 8.49
CA GLU A 88 4.65 -9.80 8.84
C GLU A 88 4.31 -10.71 10.03
N SER A 89 3.61 -10.20 11.02
CA SER A 89 3.22 -10.95 12.23
C SER A 89 2.11 -11.98 11.99
N TYR A 90 1.33 -11.82 10.92
CA TYR A 90 0.21 -12.72 10.59
C TYR A 90 0.69 -13.96 9.83
N ARG A 91 0.09 -15.12 10.12
CA ARG A 91 0.26 -16.35 9.34
C ARG A 91 -0.67 -16.32 8.13
N LEU A 92 -0.39 -17.16 7.11
CA LEU A 92 -1.26 -17.25 5.92
C LEU A 92 -2.66 -17.79 6.23
N ASP A 93 -2.79 -18.61 7.26
CA ASP A 93 -4.07 -19.18 7.71
C ASP A 93 -4.88 -18.22 8.60
N ASP A 94 -4.27 -17.13 9.09
CA ASP A 94 -5.01 -16.11 9.82
C ASP A 94 -5.92 -15.32 8.88
N LEU A 95 -7.19 -15.16 9.28
CA LEU A 95 -8.15 -14.35 8.54
C LEU A 95 -7.87 -12.86 8.72
N ALA A 96 -7.79 -12.11 7.62
CA ALA A 96 -7.54 -10.67 7.68
C ALA A 96 -8.63 -9.88 6.95
N PHE A 97 -9.37 -9.07 7.70
CA PHE A 97 -10.36 -8.14 7.14
C PHE A 97 -9.72 -6.77 6.94
N LEU A 98 -9.49 -6.40 5.69
CA LEU A 98 -8.73 -5.19 5.34
C LEU A 98 -9.66 -4.04 4.97
N HIS A 99 -9.24 -2.83 5.37
CA HIS A 99 -9.75 -1.61 4.80
C HIS A 99 -9.13 -1.37 3.41
N TYR A 100 -9.80 -0.68 2.51
CA TYR A 100 -9.27 -0.39 1.16
C TYR A 100 -7.95 0.41 1.14
N ARG A 101 -7.52 0.98 2.27
CA ARG A 101 -6.23 1.67 2.43
C ARG A 101 -5.08 0.74 2.83
N ASP A 102 -5.35 -0.51 3.13
CA ASP A 102 -4.36 -1.45 3.67
C ASP A 102 -3.57 -2.18 2.58
N ALA A 103 -3.30 -1.49 1.46
CA ALA A 103 -2.52 -2.04 0.35
C ALA A 103 -1.14 -2.57 0.81
N ALA A 104 -0.48 -1.89 1.77
CA ALA A 104 0.80 -2.32 2.31
C ALA A 104 0.72 -3.69 2.98
N PHE A 105 -0.37 -3.97 3.71
CA PHE A 105 -0.63 -5.28 4.30
C PHE A 105 -0.75 -6.36 3.21
N GLN A 106 -1.60 -6.14 2.21
CA GLN A 106 -1.83 -7.11 1.14
C GLN A 106 -0.54 -7.36 0.34
N VAL A 107 0.19 -6.31 -0.02
CA VAL A 107 1.47 -6.40 -0.73
C VAL A 107 2.48 -7.21 0.09
N HIS A 108 2.59 -6.97 1.38
CA HIS A 108 3.55 -7.69 2.20
C HIS A 108 3.16 -9.15 2.40
N ARG A 109 1.90 -9.40 2.73
CA ARG A 109 1.39 -10.77 2.93
C ARG A 109 1.51 -11.63 1.67
N SER A 110 1.39 -11.03 0.47
CA SER A 110 1.52 -11.74 -0.80
C SER A 110 2.90 -12.37 -1.00
N LYS A 111 3.94 -11.84 -0.38
CA LYS A 111 5.30 -12.40 -0.45
C LYS A 111 5.42 -13.76 0.23
N LYS A 112 4.49 -14.10 1.13
CA LYS A 112 4.44 -15.40 1.82
C LYS A 112 3.90 -16.52 0.92
N LEU A 113 3.34 -16.18 -0.25
CA LEU A 113 2.77 -17.13 -1.20
C LEU A 113 3.25 -16.82 -2.62
N PRO A 114 4.04 -17.71 -3.26
CA PRO A 114 4.51 -17.51 -4.63
C PRO A 114 3.37 -17.35 -5.64
N GLY A 115 3.61 -16.59 -6.71
CA GLY A 115 2.66 -16.41 -7.81
C GLY A 115 1.61 -15.32 -7.60
N GLN A 116 1.69 -14.57 -6.50
CA GLN A 116 0.78 -13.44 -6.28
C GLN A 116 1.25 -12.18 -7.02
N THR A 117 0.31 -11.42 -7.54
CA THR A 117 0.53 -10.20 -8.32
C THR A 117 -0.16 -8.96 -7.73
N PRO A 118 0.04 -8.63 -6.43
CA PRO A 118 -0.76 -7.62 -5.73
C PRO A 118 -0.67 -6.23 -6.34
N ALA A 119 0.47 -5.86 -6.92
CA ALA A 119 0.62 -4.57 -7.59
C ALA A 119 -0.24 -4.47 -8.85
N TRP A 120 -0.27 -5.55 -9.64
CA TRP A 120 -1.08 -5.63 -10.85
C TRP A 120 -2.58 -5.67 -10.52
N ASP A 121 -2.97 -6.48 -9.55
CA ASP A 121 -4.35 -6.60 -9.10
C ASP A 121 -4.90 -5.26 -8.61
N LEU A 122 -4.09 -4.51 -7.86
CA LEU A 122 -4.43 -3.16 -7.41
C LEU A 122 -4.59 -2.18 -8.57
N LEU A 123 -3.74 -2.24 -9.59
CA LEU A 123 -3.84 -1.40 -10.78
C LEU A 123 -5.10 -1.72 -11.59
N LEU A 124 -5.43 -2.98 -11.75
CA LEU A 124 -6.70 -3.40 -12.40
C LEU A 124 -7.91 -2.86 -11.63
N SER A 125 -7.87 -2.92 -10.31
CA SER A 125 -8.92 -2.35 -9.45
C SER A 125 -9.03 -0.83 -9.64
N PHE A 126 -7.91 -0.09 -9.70
CA PHE A 126 -7.92 1.38 -9.90
C PHE A 126 -8.50 1.78 -11.25
N ALA A 127 -8.19 1.01 -12.29
CA ALA A 127 -8.72 1.21 -13.63
C ALA A 127 -10.16 0.73 -13.81
N ALA A 128 -10.77 0.15 -12.77
CA ALA A 128 -12.07 -0.51 -12.83
C ALA A 128 -12.14 -1.54 -13.97
N SER A 129 -11.07 -2.30 -14.16
CA SER A 129 -10.98 -3.33 -15.18
C SER A 129 -11.89 -4.52 -14.89
N SER A 130 -12.48 -5.08 -15.92
CA SER A 130 -13.21 -6.36 -15.82
C SER A 130 -12.32 -7.53 -15.42
N GLU A 131 -11.01 -7.39 -15.59
CA GLU A 131 -9.99 -8.38 -15.20
C GLU A 131 -9.56 -8.27 -13.74
N ASP A 132 -10.08 -7.28 -12.98
CA ASP A 132 -9.87 -7.21 -11.54
C ASP A 132 -10.36 -8.52 -10.88
N PRO A 133 -9.47 -9.29 -10.25
CA PRO A 133 -9.79 -10.63 -9.76
C PRO A 133 -10.76 -10.65 -8.56
N ILE A 134 -10.99 -9.48 -7.95
CA ILE A 134 -11.83 -9.39 -6.74
C ILE A 134 -13.25 -8.93 -7.06
N ALA A 135 -13.37 -7.84 -7.79
CA ALA A 135 -14.65 -7.17 -8.01
C ALA A 135 -15.02 -7.00 -9.49
N SER A 136 -14.16 -7.44 -10.42
CA SER A 136 -14.35 -7.23 -11.86
C SER A 136 -14.64 -5.75 -12.18
N GLY A 137 -13.92 -4.86 -11.55
CA GLY A 137 -14.06 -3.42 -11.73
C GLY A 137 -15.28 -2.76 -11.10
N ARG A 138 -16.12 -3.50 -10.36
CA ARG A 138 -17.37 -2.95 -9.78
C ARG A 138 -17.18 -2.21 -8.47
N HIS A 139 -16.16 -2.59 -7.70
CA HIS A 139 -15.89 -2.02 -6.39
C HIS A 139 -14.39 -1.83 -6.18
N LYS A 140 -14.06 -0.81 -5.40
CA LYS A 140 -12.72 -0.62 -4.88
C LYS A 140 -12.58 -1.41 -3.59
N VAL A 141 -11.98 -2.58 -3.68
CA VAL A 141 -11.84 -3.49 -2.54
C VAL A 141 -10.45 -4.12 -2.53
N LEU A 142 -9.97 -4.42 -1.34
CA LEU A 142 -8.88 -5.37 -1.15
C LEU A 142 -9.50 -6.73 -0.85
N GLY A 143 -8.83 -7.76 -1.32
CA GLY A 143 -9.24 -9.13 -1.06
C GLY A 143 -8.34 -10.10 -1.79
N SER A 144 -8.23 -11.31 -1.29
CA SER A 144 -7.50 -12.39 -1.94
C SER A 144 -7.85 -13.69 -1.24
N LYS A 145 -8.51 -14.58 -1.95
CA LYS A 145 -8.82 -15.92 -1.41
C LYS A 145 -7.53 -16.70 -1.03
N PRO A 146 -6.50 -16.73 -1.89
CA PRO A 146 -5.25 -17.42 -1.54
C PRO A 146 -4.53 -16.84 -0.31
N LEU A 147 -4.70 -15.56 -0.04
CA LEU A 147 -4.11 -14.88 1.12
C LEU A 147 -5.03 -14.84 2.32
N ASN A 148 -6.16 -15.51 2.28
CA ASN A 148 -7.16 -15.51 3.36
C ASN A 148 -7.63 -14.10 3.75
N ILE A 149 -7.84 -13.25 2.74
CA ILE A 149 -8.33 -11.87 2.87
C ILE A 149 -9.72 -11.79 2.24
N PRO A 150 -10.80 -11.88 3.02
CA PRO A 150 -12.15 -11.63 2.51
C PRO A 150 -12.32 -10.19 2.04
N SER A 151 -13.08 -10.01 0.97
CA SER A 151 -13.45 -8.67 0.51
C SER A 151 -14.46 -8.02 1.47
N THR A 152 -14.13 -6.84 1.98
CA THR A 152 -14.92 -6.17 3.05
C THR A 152 -15.45 -4.78 2.69
N SER A 153 -15.23 -4.32 1.46
CA SER A 153 -15.54 -2.93 1.08
C SER A 153 -17.01 -2.54 1.28
N ALA A 154 -17.94 -3.46 1.19
CA ALA A 154 -19.35 -3.18 1.38
C ALA A 154 -19.72 -2.76 2.82
N TRP A 155 -18.85 -3.00 3.79
CA TRP A 155 -19.11 -2.75 5.21
C TRP A 155 -18.63 -1.38 5.69
N THR A 156 -17.74 -0.71 4.94
CA THR A 156 -17.12 0.54 5.35
C THR A 156 -17.77 1.78 4.75
N SER A 157 -18.77 1.62 3.92
CA SER A 157 -19.46 2.71 3.21
C SER A 157 -20.84 3.07 3.77
N LYS A 158 -21.20 2.58 4.94
CA LYS A 158 -22.45 2.93 5.64
C LYS A 158 -22.15 3.62 6.95
#